data_8dc2683328522de2f46e74245f5a7f30
#
_entry.id   8dc2683328522de2f46e74245f5a7f30
#
_cell.length_a   1.000
_cell.length_b   1.000
_cell.length_c   1.000
_cell.angle_alpha   90.00
_cell.angle_beta   90.00
_cell.angle_gamma   90.00
#
_symmetry.space_group_name_H-M   'P 1'
#
loop_
_entity.id
_entity.type
_entity.pdbx_description
1 polymer ?
#
loop_
_entity_poly.entity_id
_entity_poly.type
_entity_poly.pdbx_seq_one_letter_code
_entity_poly.pdbx_strand_id
1 'polypeptide(L)'
;MKKNKLKILDCTLRDGGYYNNWDFPRELIEEYLQAMSAAKIEYVELGFRFFKKDIYLGPCAYTTSSFVETLNIPKKLKIGIMINAKDILSNKLSKSKIKKVFFNFPKKNKISFVRFACHINEISKIIPICNELNKQKITTAINLMQISEISDSEIERISKLAANSKLDIFY
;
A
#
# COMPACT_ATOMS: atom_id res chain seq x y z
N MET A 1 29.61 3.91 11.09
CA MET A 1 28.15 3.77 11.10
C MET A 1 27.59 4.23 9.75
N LYS A 2 26.89 3.37 8.98
CA LYS A 2 26.17 3.82 7.78
C LYS A 2 25.05 4.77 8.24
N LYS A 3 25.09 6.04 7.85
CA LYS A 3 23.95 6.95 8.04
C LYS A 3 22.73 6.33 7.37
N ASN A 4 21.76 5.87 8.15
CA ASN A 4 20.46 5.46 7.60
C ASN A 4 19.85 6.69 6.92
N LYS A 5 19.75 6.63 5.60
CA LYS A 5 19.12 7.72 4.83
C LYS A 5 17.64 7.73 5.13
N LEU A 6 17.12 8.87 5.55
CA LEU A 6 15.69 9.07 5.73
C LEU A 6 14.96 8.77 4.40
N LYS A 7 13.88 7.99 4.46
CA LYS A 7 13.01 7.71 3.33
C LYS A 7 11.67 8.42 3.58
N ILE A 8 11.18 9.09 2.57
CA ILE A 8 9.93 9.84 2.64
C ILE A 8 8.91 9.15 1.75
N LEU A 9 7.74 8.89 2.31
CA LEU A 9 6.55 8.41 1.61
C LEU A 9 5.53 9.53 1.56
N ASP A 10 5.17 9.96 0.37
CA ASP A 10 4.05 10.88 0.16
C ASP A 10 2.75 10.10 -0.09
N CYS A 11 1.68 10.51 0.58
CA CYS A 11 0.35 9.88 0.51
C CYS A 11 -0.73 10.84 0.01
N THR A 12 -0.36 11.98 -0.58
CA THR A 12 -1.28 13.06 -0.93
C THR A 12 -2.45 12.58 -1.80
N LEU A 13 -2.19 11.81 -2.86
CA LEU A 13 -3.26 11.32 -3.74
C LEU A 13 -4.13 10.26 -3.03
N ARG A 14 -3.53 9.41 -2.21
CA ARG A 14 -4.28 8.41 -1.45
C ARG A 14 -5.24 9.07 -0.44
N ASP A 15 -4.75 10.07 0.33
CA ASP A 15 -5.56 10.79 1.31
C ASP A 15 -6.50 11.79 0.65
N GLY A 16 -6.05 12.54 -0.35
CA GLY A 16 -6.87 13.49 -1.09
C GLY A 16 -8.05 12.86 -1.82
N GLY A 17 -7.93 11.59 -2.18
CA GLY A 17 -8.99 10.83 -2.84
C GLY A 17 -10.30 10.72 -2.05
N TYR A 18 -10.29 10.90 -0.74
CA TYR A 18 -11.52 10.96 0.07
C TYR A 18 -12.42 12.15 -0.28
N TYR A 19 -11.87 13.21 -0.88
CA TYR A 19 -12.62 14.40 -1.27
C TYR A 19 -13.19 14.34 -2.69
N ASN A 20 -12.60 13.51 -3.58
CA ASN A 20 -12.98 13.46 -4.99
C ASN A 20 -13.20 12.03 -5.50
N ASN A 21 -13.44 11.06 -4.61
CA ASN A 21 -13.61 9.65 -4.94
C ASN A 21 -12.40 9.04 -5.67
N TRP A 22 -11.19 9.51 -5.39
CA TRP A 22 -9.94 9.08 -6.06
C TRP A 22 -9.97 9.27 -7.58
N ASP A 23 -10.79 10.20 -8.06
CA ASP A 23 -10.91 10.55 -9.47
C ASP A 23 -10.07 11.79 -9.77
N PHE A 24 -8.82 11.56 -10.08
CA PHE A 24 -7.87 12.58 -10.47
C PHE A 24 -7.65 12.52 -11.98
N PRO A 25 -7.63 13.69 -12.70
CA PRO A 25 -7.20 13.74 -14.07
C PRO A 25 -5.81 13.12 -14.24
N ARG A 26 -5.60 12.40 -15.33
CA ARG A 26 -4.33 11.72 -15.58
C ARG A 26 -3.16 12.70 -15.61
N GLU A 27 -3.35 13.84 -16.24
CA GLU A 27 -2.36 14.91 -16.36
C GLU A 27 -1.92 15.38 -14.98
N LEU A 28 -2.87 15.60 -14.08
CA LEU A 28 -2.60 15.99 -12.69
C LEU A 28 -1.76 14.92 -11.95
N ILE A 29 -2.09 13.65 -12.13
CA ILE A 29 -1.31 12.56 -11.53
C ILE A 29 0.13 12.58 -12.04
N GLU A 30 0.33 12.71 -13.35
CA GLU A 30 1.65 12.72 -13.97
C GLU A 30 2.48 13.96 -13.58
N GLU A 31 1.89 15.15 -13.54
CA GLU A 31 2.52 16.37 -13.05
C GLU A 31 2.93 16.23 -11.58
N TYR A 32 2.05 15.71 -10.72
CA TYR A 32 2.34 15.43 -9.33
C TYR A 32 3.53 14.46 -9.18
N LEU A 33 3.57 13.38 -9.96
CA LEU A 33 4.68 12.42 -9.91
C LEU A 33 6.01 13.06 -10.33
N GLN A 34 6.01 13.97 -11.33
CA GLN A 34 7.19 14.73 -11.71
C GLN A 34 7.64 15.67 -10.58
N ALA A 35 6.70 16.37 -9.94
CA ALA A 35 6.99 17.25 -8.80
C ALA A 35 7.59 16.47 -7.62
N MET A 36 7.04 15.30 -7.27
CA MET A 36 7.58 14.44 -6.22
C MET A 36 9.01 13.98 -6.53
N SER A 37 9.26 13.61 -7.78
CA SER A 37 10.60 13.23 -8.23
C SER A 37 11.60 14.41 -8.15
N ALA A 38 11.19 15.61 -8.54
CA ALA A 38 11.99 16.82 -8.44
C ALA A 38 12.29 17.17 -6.96
N ALA A 39 11.33 17.00 -6.06
CA ALA A 39 11.47 17.18 -4.62
C ALA A 39 12.32 16.06 -3.96
N LYS A 40 12.79 15.06 -4.72
CA LYS A 40 13.57 13.92 -4.22
C LYS A 40 12.80 13.01 -3.25
N ILE A 41 11.48 12.99 -3.32
CA ILE A 41 10.64 12.01 -2.65
C ILE A 41 10.92 10.64 -3.27
N GLU A 42 11.13 9.61 -2.44
CA GLU A 42 11.45 8.26 -2.93
C GLU A 42 10.20 7.40 -3.17
N TYR A 43 9.16 7.58 -2.35
CA TYR A 43 7.95 6.76 -2.36
C TYR A 43 6.70 7.62 -2.51
N VAL A 44 5.79 7.18 -3.37
CA VAL A 44 4.46 7.78 -3.52
C VAL A 44 3.41 6.70 -3.42
N GLU A 45 2.46 6.85 -2.52
CA GLU A 45 1.27 6.01 -2.42
C GLU A 45 0.16 6.61 -3.28
N LEU A 46 -0.07 6.06 -4.47
CA LEU A 46 -1.02 6.60 -5.45
C LEU A 46 -2.47 6.53 -4.98
N GLY A 47 -2.80 5.53 -4.21
CA GLY A 47 -4.17 5.34 -3.77
C GLY A 47 -4.38 3.98 -3.11
N PHE A 48 -5.61 3.54 -3.12
CA PHE A 48 -6.00 2.24 -2.59
C PHE A 48 -6.03 1.15 -3.69
N ARG A 49 -6.14 -0.09 -3.25
CA ARG A 49 -6.59 -1.19 -4.08
C ARG A 49 -7.84 -1.79 -3.45
N PHE A 50 -8.99 -1.16 -3.73
CA PHE A 50 -10.29 -1.64 -3.29
C PHE A 50 -10.81 -2.79 -4.15
N PHE A 51 -11.74 -3.57 -3.62
CA PHE A 51 -12.69 -4.31 -4.44
C PHE A 51 -13.62 -3.35 -5.16
N LYS A 52 -14.16 -3.81 -6.31
CA LYS A 52 -15.19 -3.05 -7.02
C LYS A 52 -16.31 -2.68 -6.06
N LYS A 53 -16.66 -1.41 -6.03
CA LYS A 53 -17.76 -0.83 -5.26
C LYS A 53 -18.96 -0.61 -6.17
N ASP A 54 -20.16 -0.52 -5.58
CA ASP A 54 -21.39 -0.20 -6.31
C ASP A 54 -21.58 1.31 -6.53
N ILE A 55 -20.58 2.10 -6.17
CA ILE A 55 -20.51 3.54 -6.42
C ILE A 55 -19.33 3.83 -7.36
N TYR A 56 -19.42 4.97 -8.06
CA TYR A 56 -18.31 5.43 -8.88
C TYR A 56 -17.11 5.83 -8.01
N LEU A 57 -15.97 5.27 -8.34
CA LEU A 57 -14.66 5.66 -7.79
C LEU A 57 -13.66 5.72 -8.95
N GLY A 58 -12.78 6.70 -8.89
CA GLY A 58 -11.74 6.91 -9.88
C GLY A 58 -10.61 5.88 -9.86
N PRO A 59 -9.68 5.95 -10.83
CA PRO A 59 -8.61 4.95 -11.01
C PRO A 59 -7.72 4.75 -9.79
N CYS A 60 -7.47 5.81 -9.01
CA CYS A 60 -6.61 5.75 -7.81
C CYS A 60 -7.28 5.03 -6.63
N ALA A 61 -8.61 4.79 -6.63
CA ALA A 61 -9.26 3.92 -5.66
C ALA A 61 -8.91 2.43 -5.87
N TYR A 62 -8.61 2.05 -7.10
CA TYR A 62 -8.31 0.66 -7.46
C TYR A 62 -6.83 0.42 -7.75
N THR A 63 -6.11 1.42 -8.16
CA THR A 63 -4.68 1.47 -8.52
C THR A 63 -4.20 0.14 -9.11
N THR A 64 -4.89 -0.29 -10.19
CA THR A 64 -4.58 -1.55 -10.87
C THR A 64 -3.21 -1.49 -11.53
N SER A 65 -2.55 -2.64 -11.71
CA SER A 65 -1.25 -2.68 -12.41
C SER A 65 -1.36 -2.13 -13.84
N SER A 66 -2.46 -2.42 -14.55
CA SER A 66 -2.73 -1.89 -15.89
C SER A 66 -2.85 -0.36 -15.90
N PHE A 67 -3.55 0.23 -14.93
CA PHE A 67 -3.60 1.68 -14.80
C PHE A 67 -2.22 2.27 -14.52
N VAL A 68 -1.46 1.73 -13.57
CA VAL A 68 -0.13 2.23 -13.23
C VAL A 68 0.85 2.11 -14.41
N GLU A 69 0.71 1.08 -15.24
CA GLU A 69 1.51 0.91 -16.46
C GLU A 69 1.30 2.04 -17.48
N THR A 70 0.11 2.63 -17.54
CA THR A 70 -0.19 3.74 -18.46
C THR A 70 0.43 5.06 -18.04
N LEU A 71 0.82 5.23 -16.77
CA LEU A 71 1.35 6.47 -16.25
C LEU A 71 2.83 6.68 -16.63
N ASN A 72 3.19 7.94 -16.88
CA ASN A 72 4.57 8.37 -17.07
C ASN A 72 5.27 8.58 -15.71
N ILE A 73 5.83 7.51 -15.15
CA ILE A 73 6.43 7.49 -13.83
C ILE A 73 7.94 7.73 -13.92
N PRO A 74 8.50 8.73 -13.21
CA PRO A 74 9.94 8.94 -13.13
C PRO A 74 10.69 7.70 -12.61
N LYS A 75 11.81 7.35 -13.25
CA LYS A 75 12.56 6.09 -12.99
C LYS A 75 12.97 5.86 -11.52
N LYS A 76 13.20 6.94 -10.76
CA LYS A 76 13.66 6.84 -9.35
C LYS A 76 12.51 6.78 -8.36
N LEU A 77 11.29 7.08 -8.80
CA LEU A 77 10.11 7.11 -7.93
C LEU A 77 9.54 5.70 -7.77
N LYS A 78 9.31 5.31 -6.53
CA LYS A 78 8.70 4.03 -6.16
C LYS A 78 7.23 4.20 -5.89
N ILE A 79 6.42 3.47 -6.62
CA ILE A 79 4.97 3.53 -6.52
C ILE A 79 4.46 2.51 -5.52
N GLY A 80 3.63 2.97 -4.61
CA GLY A 80 2.94 2.19 -3.60
C GLY A 80 1.44 2.26 -3.70
N ILE A 81 0.81 1.33 -3.02
CA ILE A 81 -0.65 1.25 -2.83
C ILE A 81 -0.97 0.90 -1.39
N MET A 82 -2.14 1.33 -0.91
CA MET A 82 -2.69 0.88 0.36
C MET A 82 -3.79 -0.16 0.14
N ILE A 83 -3.85 -1.14 1.01
CA ILE A 83 -4.88 -2.18 1.03
C ILE A 83 -5.43 -2.27 2.45
N ASN A 84 -6.75 -2.22 2.63
CA ASN A 84 -7.36 -2.47 3.92
C ASN A 84 -7.32 -3.97 4.24
N ALA A 85 -6.77 -4.34 5.37
CA ALA A 85 -6.72 -5.73 5.81
C ALA A 85 -8.12 -6.36 5.88
N LYS A 86 -9.11 -5.62 6.35
CA LYS A 86 -10.52 -6.04 6.41
C LYS A 86 -11.06 -6.50 5.05
N ASP A 87 -10.66 -5.83 3.96
CA ASP A 87 -11.14 -6.19 2.61
C ASP A 87 -10.64 -7.57 2.17
N ILE A 88 -9.42 -7.95 2.61
CA ILE A 88 -8.83 -9.25 2.31
C ILE A 88 -9.36 -10.35 3.24
N LEU A 89 -9.56 -10.01 4.51
CA LEU A 89 -9.91 -10.96 5.56
C LEU A 89 -11.41 -11.20 5.67
N SER A 90 -12.24 -10.35 5.04
CA SER A 90 -13.67 -10.58 4.97
C SER A 90 -13.95 -11.88 4.18
N ASN A 91 -14.56 -12.87 4.84
CA ASN A 91 -14.81 -14.22 4.32
C ASN A 91 -15.75 -14.29 3.10
N LYS A 92 -16.06 -13.16 2.47
CA LYS A 92 -16.98 -13.07 1.32
C LYS A 92 -16.36 -13.51 -0.02
N LEU A 93 -15.03 -13.74 -0.04
CA LEU A 93 -14.33 -14.03 -1.30
C LEU A 93 -13.41 -15.25 -1.16
N SER A 94 -13.35 -16.04 -2.23
CA SER A 94 -12.39 -17.14 -2.30
C SER A 94 -10.95 -16.65 -2.29
N LYS A 95 -10.03 -17.45 -1.75
CA LYS A 95 -8.57 -17.16 -1.76
C LYS A 95 -8.05 -16.87 -3.18
N SER A 96 -8.56 -17.55 -4.20
CA SER A 96 -8.17 -17.32 -5.59
C SER A 96 -8.60 -15.95 -6.10
N LYS A 97 -9.79 -15.48 -5.74
CA LYS A 97 -10.30 -14.16 -6.10
C LYS A 97 -9.51 -13.05 -5.40
N ILE A 98 -9.20 -13.23 -4.11
CA ILE A 98 -8.33 -12.33 -3.36
C ILE A 98 -6.95 -12.23 -4.05
N LYS A 99 -6.33 -13.36 -4.36
CA LYS A 99 -5.04 -13.38 -5.06
C LYS A 99 -5.11 -12.67 -6.41
N LYS A 100 -6.16 -12.90 -7.20
CA LYS A 100 -6.33 -12.27 -8.52
C LYS A 100 -6.48 -10.75 -8.42
N VAL A 101 -7.24 -10.24 -7.47
CA VAL A 101 -7.53 -8.80 -7.34
C VAL A 101 -6.37 -8.06 -6.68
N PHE A 102 -5.86 -8.56 -5.56
CA PHE A 102 -4.89 -7.81 -4.75
C PHE A 102 -3.44 -8.13 -5.05
N PHE A 103 -3.12 -9.35 -5.47
CA PHE A 103 -1.74 -9.85 -5.50
C PHE A 103 -1.28 -10.32 -6.88
N ASN A 104 -2.05 -10.05 -7.93
CA ASN A 104 -1.63 -10.35 -9.29
C ASN A 104 -0.77 -9.20 -9.84
N PHE A 105 0.53 -9.28 -9.56
CA PHE A 105 1.51 -8.33 -10.09
C PHE A 105 2.20 -8.94 -11.30
N PRO A 106 2.13 -8.30 -12.48
CA PRO A 106 2.84 -8.77 -13.67
C PRO A 106 4.36 -8.66 -13.49
N LYS A 107 5.14 -9.43 -14.25
CA LYS A 107 6.62 -9.43 -14.18
C LYS A 107 7.25 -8.03 -14.35
N LYS A 108 6.64 -7.16 -15.14
CA LYS A 108 7.06 -5.76 -15.35
C LYS A 108 6.25 -4.77 -14.51
N ASN A 109 5.85 -5.19 -13.32
CA ASN A 109 5.04 -4.36 -12.44
C ASN A 109 5.78 -3.09 -11.98
N LYS A 110 5.12 -1.94 -12.07
CA LYS A 110 5.64 -0.66 -11.56
C LYS A 110 5.30 -0.41 -10.09
N ILE A 111 4.39 -1.19 -9.49
CA ILE A 111 4.08 -1.12 -8.06
C ILE A 111 5.18 -1.90 -7.31
N SER A 112 5.90 -1.20 -6.47
CA SER A 112 7.04 -1.74 -5.73
C SER A 112 6.82 -1.83 -4.22
N PHE A 113 5.71 -1.26 -3.73
CA PHE A 113 5.41 -1.14 -2.32
C PHE A 113 3.92 -1.35 -2.06
N VAL A 114 3.61 -2.14 -1.01
CA VAL A 114 2.23 -2.37 -0.54
C VAL A 114 2.17 -2.12 0.96
N ARG A 115 1.29 -1.23 1.37
CA ARG A 115 1.02 -0.93 2.76
C ARG A 115 -0.37 -1.43 3.16
N PHE A 116 -0.44 -2.20 4.24
CA PHE A 116 -1.70 -2.70 4.77
C PHE A 116 -2.17 -1.83 5.94
N ALA A 117 -3.38 -1.31 5.86
CA ALA A 117 -4.06 -0.71 7.00
C ALA A 117 -4.70 -1.83 7.83
N CYS A 118 -4.22 -2.04 9.05
CA CYS A 118 -4.60 -3.15 9.92
C CYS A 118 -5.06 -2.68 11.29
N HIS A 119 -6.10 -3.29 11.81
CA HIS A 119 -6.34 -3.33 13.25
C HIS A 119 -5.49 -4.42 13.89
N ILE A 120 -5.31 -4.34 15.22
CA ILE A 120 -4.41 -5.23 15.96
C ILE A 120 -4.72 -6.72 15.77
N ASN A 121 -5.99 -7.09 15.69
CA ASN A 121 -6.46 -8.47 15.51
C ASN A 121 -6.28 -9.02 14.09
N GLU A 122 -5.89 -8.17 13.13
CA GLU A 122 -5.71 -8.53 11.73
C GLU A 122 -4.24 -8.82 11.38
N ILE A 123 -3.30 -8.26 12.15
CA ILE A 123 -1.85 -8.28 11.84
C ILE A 123 -1.32 -9.69 11.65
N SER A 124 -1.64 -10.62 12.55
CA SER A 124 -1.18 -12.00 12.47
C SER A 124 -1.60 -12.72 11.20
N LYS A 125 -2.74 -12.32 10.61
CA LYS A 125 -3.27 -12.87 9.36
C LYS A 125 -2.68 -12.19 8.12
N ILE A 126 -2.22 -10.93 8.25
CA ILE A 126 -1.63 -10.16 7.13
C ILE A 126 -0.13 -10.45 6.98
N ILE A 127 0.60 -10.73 8.04
CA ILE A 127 2.03 -11.06 8.00
C ILE A 127 2.36 -12.17 6.98
N PRO A 128 1.64 -13.30 6.91
CA PRO A 128 1.90 -14.32 5.87
C PRO A 128 1.73 -13.79 4.45
N ILE A 129 0.82 -12.85 4.24
CA ILE A 129 0.59 -12.20 2.93
C ILE A 129 1.78 -11.30 2.58
N CYS A 130 2.27 -10.52 3.56
CA CYS A 130 3.49 -9.72 3.38
C CYS A 130 4.67 -10.60 2.96
N ASN A 131 4.85 -11.75 3.61
CA ASN A 131 5.91 -12.69 3.28
C ASN A 131 5.83 -13.21 1.83
N GLU A 132 4.61 -13.46 1.32
CA GLU A 132 4.41 -13.87 -0.09
C GLU A 132 4.69 -12.73 -1.08
N LEU A 133 4.34 -11.51 -0.74
CA LEU A 133 4.64 -10.33 -1.56
C LEU A 133 6.16 -10.05 -1.61
N ASN A 134 6.85 -10.23 -0.50
CA ASN A 134 8.30 -10.06 -0.44
C ASN A 134 9.04 -11.05 -1.35
N LYS A 135 8.52 -12.27 -1.52
CA LYS A 135 9.05 -13.22 -2.52
C LYS A 135 8.93 -12.68 -3.95
N GLN A 136 7.96 -11.81 -4.21
CA GLN A 136 7.77 -11.12 -5.48
C GLN A 136 8.56 -9.80 -5.58
N LYS A 137 9.46 -9.51 -4.62
CA LYS A 137 10.28 -8.28 -4.52
C LYS A 137 9.43 -7.01 -4.33
N ILE A 138 8.27 -7.14 -3.71
CA ILE A 138 7.43 -6.02 -3.31
C ILE A 138 7.73 -5.72 -1.85
N THR A 139 8.13 -4.49 -1.56
CA THR A 139 8.30 -4.00 -0.20
C THR A 139 6.95 -3.96 0.50
N THR A 140 6.88 -4.46 1.72
CA THR A 140 5.63 -4.53 2.48
C THR A 140 5.70 -3.71 3.75
N ALA A 141 4.57 -3.08 4.08
CA ALA A 141 4.42 -2.35 5.32
C ALA A 141 3.06 -2.64 5.98
N ILE A 142 3.02 -2.55 7.30
CA ILE A 142 1.79 -2.56 8.08
C ILE A 142 1.67 -1.21 8.79
N ASN A 143 0.52 -0.56 8.62
CA ASN A 143 0.09 0.61 9.38
C ASN A 143 -0.91 0.14 10.43
N LEU A 144 -0.50 0.15 11.71
CA LEU A 144 -1.37 -0.21 12.82
C LEU A 144 -2.30 0.96 13.12
N MET A 145 -3.58 0.74 12.90
CA MET A 145 -4.62 1.75 13.14
C MET A 145 -5.02 1.78 14.61
N GLN A 146 -5.43 2.95 15.09
CA GLN A 146 -6.01 3.18 16.44
C GLN A 146 -5.10 2.69 17.58
N ILE A 147 -3.79 2.90 17.42
CA ILE A 147 -2.79 2.46 18.41
C ILE A 147 -3.02 3.06 19.80
N SER A 148 -3.62 4.26 19.89
CA SER A 148 -3.97 4.92 21.14
C SER A 148 -5.05 4.19 21.96
N GLU A 149 -5.79 3.28 21.35
CA GLU A 149 -6.84 2.48 21.99
C GLU A 149 -6.35 1.10 22.43
N ILE A 150 -5.05 0.83 22.26
CA ILE A 150 -4.45 -0.49 22.47
C ILE A 150 -3.56 -0.45 23.71
N SER A 151 -3.59 -1.51 24.52
CA SER A 151 -2.74 -1.62 25.70
C SER A 151 -1.26 -1.79 25.33
N ASP A 152 -0.35 -1.29 26.18
CA ASP A 152 1.10 -1.41 26.00
C ASP A 152 1.54 -2.87 25.82
N SER A 153 0.94 -3.79 26.56
CA SER A 153 1.25 -5.24 26.48
C SER A 153 0.89 -5.82 25.11
N GLU A 154 -0.21 -5.37 24.51
CA GLU A 154 -0.60 -5.79 23.16
C GLU A 154 0.30 -5.17 22.10
N ILE A 155 0.67 -3.89 22.25
CA ILE A 155 1.64 -3.21 21.39
C ILE A 155 2.98 -3.97 21.41
N GLU A 156 3.47 -4.32 22.58
CA GLU A 156 4.72 -5.08 22.73
C GLU A 156 4.63 -6.45 22.05
N ARG A 157 3.54 -7.18 22.27
CA ARG A 157 3.29 -8.49 21.65
C ARG A 157 3.30 -8.42 20.13
N ILE A 158 2.60 -7.43 19.55
CA ILE A 158 2.52 -7.25 18.08
C ILE A 158 3.86 -6.78 17.52
N SER A 159 4.56 -5.89 18.22
CA SER A 159 5.89 -5.44 17.81
C SER A 159 6.89 -6.60 17.74
N LYS A 160 6.86 -7.50 18.72
CA LYS A 160 7.66 -8.75 18.70
C LYS A 160 7.27 -9.65 17.52
N LEU A 161 5.97 -9.79 17.23
CA LEU A 161 5.48 -10.57 16.10
C LEU A 161 5.96 -9.97 14.76
N ALA A 162 5.87 -8.66 14.60
CA ALA A 162 6.34 -7.95 13.41
C ALA A 162 7.87 -8.10 13.24
N ALA A 163 8.64 -7.90 14.31
CA ALA A 163 10.10 -8.03 14.29
C ALA A 163 10.59 -9.43 13.92
N ASN A 164 9.85 -10.47 14.29
CA ASN A 164 10.15 -11.87 13.95
C ASN A 164 9.64 -12.30 12.57
N SER A 165 9.03 -11.39 11.82
CA SER A 165 8.52 -11.63 10.47
C SER A 165 9.49 -11.12 9.40
N LYS A 166 9.12 -11.33 8.11
CA LYS A 166 9.80 -10.72 6.96
C LYS A 166 9.18 -9.38 6.54
N LEU A 167 8.42 -8.76 7.43
CA LEU A 167 7.85 -7.44 7.18
C LEU A 167 8.98 -6.40 7.08
N ASP A 168 8.94 -5.56 6.05
CA ASP A 168 9.98 -4.56 5.83
C ASP A 168 9.80 -3.32 6.72
N ILE A 169 8.54 -2.90 6.94
CA ILE A 169 8.21 -1.67 7.65
C ILE A 169 6.97 -1.89 8.53
N PHE A 170 7.04 -1.42 9.77
CA PHE A 170 5.93 -1.40 10.71
C PHE A 170 5.76 0.01 11.29
N TYR A 171 4.55 0.56 11.20
CA TYR A 171 4.20 1.86 11.75
C TYR A 171 3.30 1.72 12.96
#